data_58994d22fb44699c7c9bfcfd1c9b32d5
#
_entry.id   58994d22fb44699c7c9bfcfd1c9b32d5
#
_cell.length_a   1.000
_cell.length_b   1.000
_cell.length_c   1.000
_cell.angle_alpha   90.00
_cell.angle_beta   90.00
_cell.angle_gamma   90.00
#
_symmetry.space_group_name_H-M   'P 1'
#
loop_
_entity.id
_entity.type
_entity.pdbx_description
1 polymer ?
#
loop_
_entity_poly.entity_id
_entity_poly.type
_entity_poly.pdbx_seq_one_letter_code
_entity_poly.pdbx_strand_id
1 'polypeptide(L)'
;MSKDPIEFPFTDAPLPGEVLEVSSGIFWVRMPLPTLIDHVNVYILEGKEDLSVVDTGLNFDVCKNAWKEILGKLFKNKPVRNLIVTHHHPDHVGLVGWFKRNYSSEVFSSRTSWLMARMLYLDKQLKPSEQAIDFWRKAGMDEENLIKRKTTKPFNYADVVSSIPLGFQNLLPKQELILGDQRWRVEYGNGHAPDHITLWGVDKPVVIAGDQIIPGISPNLGVYPTEPFLDTASLWIKTCKEYQKLALSEHLVLPGHKLPFFGLRTRLAQLIENHEGILSRIEKALNEESCTAVELFX
;
A
#
# COMPACT_ATOMS: atom_id res chain seq x y z
N MET A 1 21.63 -11.77 18.46
CA MET A 1 20.18 -12.00 18.67
C MET A 1 19.74 -13.11 17.70
N SER A 2 19.01 -14.12 18.18
CA SER A 2 18.47 -15.13 17.27
C SER A 2 17.49 -14.44 16.30
N LYS A 3 17.64 -14.70 15.01
CA LYS A 3 16.70 -14.17 14.00
C LYS A 3 15.48 -15.09 14.01
N ASP A 4 14.31 -14.54 14.32
CA ASP A 4 13.08 -15.28 14.22
C ASP A 4 12.88 -15.68 12.74
N PRO A 5 12.58 -16.96 12.43
CA PRO A 5 12.41 -17.34 11.04
C PRO A 5 11.20 -16.63 10.40
N ILE A 6 11.27 -16.41 9.09
CA ILE A 6 10.09 -15.97 8.34
C ILE A 6 9.26 -17.23 8.06
N GLU A 7 8.04 -17.26 8.56
CA GLU A 7 7.14 -18.40 8.43
C GLU A 7 5.82 -17.94 7.83
N PHE A 8 5.26 -18.78 6.95
CA PHE A 8 4.00 -18.50 6.27
C PHE A 8 2.94 -19.46 6.84
N PRO A 9 2.09 -18.99 7.78
CA PRO A 9 1.08 -19.88 8.40
C PRO A 9 -0.04 -20.24 7.42
N PHE A 10 -0.16 -19.56 6.29
CA PHE A 10 -1.17 -19.83 5.27
C PHE A 10 -0.45 -20.13 3.96
N THR A 11 -0.70 -21.30 3.38
CA THR A 11 -0.09 -21.74 2.11
C THR A 11 -0.89 -21.27 0.90
N ASP A 12 -2.20 -21.14 1.09
CA ASP A 12 -3.13 -20.82 0.00
C ASP A 12 -3.89 -19.55 0.32
N ALA A 13 -3.99 -18.69 -0.68
CA ALA A 13 -4.74 -17.43 -0.58
C ALA A 13 -6.21 -17.65 -0.94
N PRO A 14 -7.13 -16.87 -0.36
CA PRO A 14 -8.54 -16.95 -0.77
C PRO A 14 -8.71 -16.55 -2.24
N LEU A 15 -9.61 -17.23 -2.94
CA LEU A 15 -9.98 -16.89 -4.31
C LEU A 15 -10.85 -15.63 -4.33
N PRO A 16 -10.95 -14.93 -5.47
CA PRO A 16 -11.86 -13.77 -5.55
C PRO A 16 -13.29 -14.14 -5.16
N GLY A 17 -13.85 -13.41 -4.20
CA GLY A 17 -15.19 -13.71 -3.66
C GLY A 17 -15.15 -14.56 -2.40
N GLU A 18 -13.98 -15.06 -2.00
CA GLU A 18 -13.79 -15.82 -0.76
C GLU A 18 -13.07 -14.98 0.30
N VAL A 19 -13.11 -15.45 1.53
CA VAL A 19 -12.36 -14.87 2.66
C VAL A 19 -11.68 -16.00 3.43
N LEU A 20 -10.55 -15.67 4.07
CA LEU A 20 -9.87 -16.57 5.00
C LEU A 20 -9.71 -15.86 6.35
N GLU A 21 -10.25 -16.42 7.41
CA GLU A 21 -10.05 -15.87 8.75
C GLU A 21 -8.61 -16.15 9.19
N VAL A 22 -7.81 -15.09 9.33
CA VAL A 22 -6.37 -15.19 9.64
C VAL A 22 -6.08 -14.97 11.12
N SER A 23 -7.03 -14.38 11.83
CA SER A 23 -7.04 -14.25 13.29
C SER A 23 -8.49 -13.97 13.67
N SER A 24 -8.88 -14.28 14.90
CA SER A 24 -10.28 -14.14 15.33
C SER A 24 -10.85 -12.76 14.97
N GLY A 25 -11.86 -12.74 14.11
CA GLY A 25 -12.53 -11.53 13.64
C GLY A 25 -11.75 -10.74 12.58
N ILE A 26 -10.63 -11.29 12.06
CA ILE A 26 -9.82 -10.64 11.02
C ILE A 26 -9.80 -11.56 9.80
N PHE A 27 -10.35 -11.06 8.69
CA PHE A 27 -10.50 -11.84 7.46
C PHE A 27 -9.64 -11.25 6.36
N TRP A 28 -8.86 -12.10 5.71
CA TRP A 28 -8.05 -11.79 4.54
C TRP A 28 -8.89 -12.01 3.30
N VAL A 29 -8.88 -11.03 2.41
CA VAL A 29 -9.52 -11.05 1.10
C VAL A 29 -8.45 -10.73 0.06
N ARG A 30 -8.49 -11.39 -1.08
CA ARG A 30 -7.58 -11.11 -2.18
C ARG A 30 -8.35 -10.56 -3.37
N MET A 31 -8.01 -9.32 -3.79
CA MET A 31 -8.62 -8.66 -4.95
C MET A 31 -7.68 -8.80 -6.15
N PRO A 32 -8.19 -9.16 -7.34
CA PRO A 32 -7.35 -9.36 -8.51
C PRO A 32 -6.81 -8.05 -9.09
N LEU A 33 -5.59 -8.09 -9.61
CA LEU A 33 -4.93 -6.98 -10.30
C LEU A 33 -4.49 -7.43 -11.69
N PRO A 34 -4.57 -6.56 -12.72
CA PRO A 34 -4.11 -6.88 -14.08
C PRO A 34 -2.62 -6.57 -14.27
N THR A 35 -1.78 -6.99 -13.34
CA THR A 35 -0.34 -6.69 -13.31
C THR A 35 0.45 -7.96 -12.97
N LEU A 36 1.79 -7.87 -13.00
CA LEU A 36 2.67 -9.01 -12.62
C LEU A 36 2.43 -9.45 -11.18
N ILE A 37 2.15 -8.50 -10.30
CA ILE A 37 1.61 -8.82 -8.97
C ILE A 37 0.09 -8.89 -9.17
N ASP A 38 -0.42 -10.09 -9.33
CA ASP A 38 -1.79 -10.35 -9.79
C ASP A 38 -2.88 -10.10 -8.74
N HIS A 39 -2.52 -9.54 -7.58
CA HIS A 39 -3.43 -9.36 -6.46
C HIS A 39 -3.04 -8.22 -5.54
N VAL A 40 -4.03 -7.69 -4.82
CA VAL A 40 -3.81 -6.89 -3.61
C VAL A 40 -4.62 -7.54 -2.48
N ASN A 41 -4.02 -7.60 -1.31
CA ASN A 41 -4.68 -8.09 -0.09
C ASN A 41 -5.41 -6.93 0.58
N VAL A 42 -6.65 -7.17 0.95
CA VAL A 42 -7.47 -6.24 1.71
C VAL A 42 -8.02 -7.01 2.91
N TYR A 43 -8.43 -6.31 3.96
CA TYR A 43 -8.80 -7.00 5.20
C TYR A 43 -10.14 -6.52 5.71
N ILE A 44 -10.92 -7.45 6.28
CA ILE A 44 -12.19 -7.15 6.95
C ILE A 44 -11.98 -7.43 8.44
N LEU A 45 -12.31 -6.45 9.26
CA LEU A 45 -12.29 -6.53 10.72
C LEU A 45 -13.75 -6.59 11.17
N GLU A 46 -14.17 -7.75 11.66
CA GLU A 46 -15.57 -7.98 12.02
C GLU A 46 -15.85 -7.65 13.48
N GLY A 47 -16.73 -6.69 13.70
CA GLY A 47 -17.32 -6.41 15.00
C GLY A 47 -18.69 -7.08 15.14
N LYS A 48 -19.28 -6.98 16.32
CA LYS A 48 -20.62 -7.54 16.60
C LYS A 48 -21.68 -6.91 15.68
N GLU A 49 -21.63 -5.62 15.50
CA GLU A 49 -22.69 -4.85 14.81
C GLU A 49 -22.29 -4.43 13.39
N ASP A 50 -21.00 -4.30 13.10
CA ASP A 50 -20.53 -3.74 11.84
C ASP A 50 -19.20 -4.34 11.41
N LEU A 51 -18.78 -3.92 10.20
CA LEU A 51 -17.49 -4.27 9.61
C LEU A 51 -16.65 -3.01 9.44
N SER A 52 -15.35 -3.18 9.62
CA SER A 52 -14.35 -2.20 9.19
C SER A 52 -13.54 -2.87 8.07
N VAL A 53 -13.33 -2.16 6.97
CA VAL A 53 -12.58 -2.68 5.82
C VAL A 53 -11.29 -1.89 5.67
N VAL A 54 -10.17 -2.57 5.47
CA VAL A 54 -8.86 -1.95 5.25
C VAL A 54 -8.45 -2.21 3.80
N ASP A 55 -8.40 -1.13 3.02
CA ASP A 55 -8.15 -1.09 1.58
C ASP A 55 -9.25 -1.76 0.75
N THR A 56 -9.25 -1.56 -0.58
CA THR A 56 -10.47 -1.82 -1.35
C THR A 56 -10.28 -2.57 -2.68
N GLY A 57 -9.09 -2.51 -3.29
CA GLY A 57 -8.89 -3.01 -4.65
C GLY A 57 -9.16 -1.93 -5.71
N LEU A 58 -8.83 -2.24 -6.96
CA LEU A 58 -9.05 -1.35 -8.12
C LEU A 58 -10.54 -1.23 -8.47
N ASN A 59 -10.89 -0.11 -9.12
CA ASN A 59 -12.26 0.17 -9.57
C ASN A 59 -12.61 -0.64 -10.84
N PHE A 60 -12.53 -1.96 -10.73
CA PHE A 60 -12.92 -2.88 -11.81
C PHE A 60 -14.12 -3.72 -11.38
N ASP A 61 -14.89 -4.18 -12.35
CA ASP A 61 -16.12 -4.93 -12.05
C ASP A 61 -15.83 -6.25 -11.35
N VAL A 62 -14.70 -6.90 -11.65
CA VAL A 62 -14.30 -8.13 -10.96
C VAL A 62 -14.14 -7.89 -9.44
N CYS A 63 -13.53 -6.78 -9.05
CA CYS A 63 -13.37 -6.42 -7.62
C CYS A 63 -14.72 -6.06 -6.97
N LYS A 64 -15.56 -5.28 -7.69
CA LYS A 64 -16.92 -4.92 -7.20
C LYS A 64 -17.78 -6.16 -6.99
N ASN A 65 -17.72 -7.12 -7.92
CA ASN A 65 -18.51 -8.35 -7.84
C ASN A 65 -18.02 -9.23 -6.69
N ALA A 66 -16.69 -9.33 -6.50
CA ALA A 66 -16.12 -10.03 -5.35
C ALA A 66 -16.62 -9.40 -4.03
N TRP A 67 -16.59 -8.07 -3.92
CA TRP A 67 -17.09 -7.37 -2.73
C TRP A 67 -18.58 -7.62 -2.48
N LYS A 68 -19.41 -7.56 -3.53
CA LYS A 68 -20.87 -7.83 -3.40
C LYS A 68 -21.12 -9.25 -2.89
N GLU A 69 -20.38 -10.22 -3.42
CA GLU A 69 -20.49 -11.61 -2.99
C GLU A 69 -20.09 -11.78 -1.52
N ILE A 70 -18.91 -11.26 -1.15
CA ILE A 70 -18.41 -11.34 0.22
C ILE A 70 -19.39 -10.69 1.21
N LEU A 71 -19.74 -9.43 0.98
CA LEU A 71 -20.57 -8.68 1.92
C LEU A 71 -22.02 -9.20 1.97
N GLY A 72 -22.56 -9.61 0.82
CA GLY A 72 -23.92 -10.13 0.75
C GLY A 72 -24.06 -11.54 1.31
N LYS A 73 -23.20 -12.47 0.88
CA LYS A 73 -23.33 -13.89 1.23
C LYS A 73 -22.66 -14.24 2.55
N LEU A 74 -21.40 -13.80 2.74
CA LEU A 74 -20.60 -14.23 3.89
C LEU A 74 -20.90 -13.41 5.14
N PHE A 75 -21.07 -12.11 4.99
CA PHE A 75 -21.34 -11.20 6.11
C PHE A 75 -22.81 -10.77 6.20
N LYS A 76 -23.69 -11.35 5.37
CA LYS A 76 -25.17 -11.19 5.41
C LYS A 76 -25.59 -9.71 5.41
N ASN A 77 -24.88 -8.89 4.61
CA ASN A 77 -25.11 -7.44 4.52
C ASN A 77 -24.88 -6.68 5.84
N LYS A 78 -24.06 -7.20 6.76
CA LYS A 78 -23.63 -6.46 7.95
C LYS A 78 -23.05 -5.12 7.48
N PRO A 79 -23.42 -3.98 8.11
CA PRO A 79 -23.01 -2.68 7.59
C PRO A 79 -21.49 -2.48 7.63
N VAL A 80 -20.92 -1.98 6.54
CA VAL A 80 -19.51 -1.58 6.47
C VAL A 80 -19.43 -0.14 6.97
N ARG A 81 -19.17 0.03 8.27
CA ARG A 81 -19.16 1.34 8.91
C ARG A 81 -17.88 2.12 8.57
N ASN A 82 -16.74 1.47 8.70
CA ASN A 82 -15.45 2.14 8.57
C ASN A 82 -14.68 1.60 7.36
N LEU A 83 -14.07 2.51 6.62
CA LEU A 83 -13.22 2.18 5.47
C LEU A 83 -11.87 2.87 5.70
N ILE A 84 -10.85 2.08 6.00
CA ILE A 84 -9.51 2.59 6.26
C ILE A 84 -8.70 2.44 4.97
N VAL A 85 -8.11 3.55 4.51
CA VAL A 85 -7.22 3.57 3.35
C VAL A 85 -5.79 3.71 3.87
N THR A 86 -4.97 2.69 3.64
CA THR A 86 -3.59 2.70 4.12
C THR A 86 -2.76 3.78 3.43
N HIS A 87 -2.92 3.91 2.11
CA HIS A 87 -2.19 4.89 1.32
C HIS A 87 -2.88 5.15 -0.02
N HIS A 88 -2.34 6.09 -0.79
CA HIS A 88 -2.99 6.62 -1.99
C HIS A 88 -2.90 5.74 -3.24
N HIS A 89 -2.15 4.64 -3.26
CA HIS A 89 -2.00 3.85 -4.48
C HIS A 89 -3.34 3.27 -4.95
N PRO A 90 -3.55 3.17 -6.27
CA PRO A 90 -4.88 2.91 -6.81
C PRO A 90 -5.47 1.55 -6.43
N ASP A 91 -4.64 0.53 -6.23
CA ASP A 91 -5.10 -0.80 -5.81
C ASP A 91 -5.52 -0.86 -4.33
N HIS A 92 -5.21 0.16 -3.55
CA HIS A 92 -5.65 0.29 -2.15
C HIS A 92 -6.89 1.18 -2.02
N VAL A 93 -6.89 2.32 -2.69
CA VAL A 93 -7.97 3.32 -2.56
C VAL A 93 -9.05 3.19 -3.64
N GLY A 94 -8.86 2.32 -4.61
CA GLY A 94 -9.59 2.34 -5.89
C GLY A 94 -11.11 2.29 -5.78
N LEU A 95 -11.66 1.54 -4.84
CA LEU A 95 -13.11 1.43 -4.67
C LEU A 95 -13.68 2.32 -3.54
N VAL A 96 -12.90 3.23 -2.97
CA VAL A 96 -13.36 4.04 -1.84
C VAL A 96 -14.67 4.78 -2.13
N GLY A 97 -14.80 5.38 -3.32
CA GLY A 97 -16.03 6.08 -3.72
C GLY A 97 -17.20 5.14 -3.97
N TRP A 98 -16.90 3.94 -4.44
CA TRP A 98 -17.92 2.89 -4.61
C TRP A 98 -18.46 2.46 -3.23
N PHE A 99 -17.59 2.23 -2.25
CA PHE A 99 -17.99 1.90 -0.88
C PHE A 99 -18.82 3.04 -0.26
N LYS A 100 -18.38 4.27 -0.42
CA LYS A 100 -19.10 5.43 0.11
C LYS A 100 -20.53 5.52 -0.42
N ARG A 101 -20.72 5.26 -1.74
CA ARG A 101 -22.04 5.33 -2.38
C ARG A 101 -22.94 4.15 -2.02
N ASN A 102 -22.38 2.96 -1.88
CA ASN A 102 -23.18 1.73 -1.73
C ASN A 102 -23.40 1.32 -0.28
N TYR A 103 -22.49 1.70 0.62
CA TYR A 103 -22.51 1.25 2.03
C TYR A 103 -22.51 2.43 3.01
N SER A 104 -22.41 3.66 2.52
CA SER A 104 -22.35 4.89 3.34
C SER A 104 -21.19 4.90 4.35
N SER A 105 -20.13 4.11 4.09
CA SER A 105 -18.98 3.96 4.97
C SER A 105 -18.31 5.29 5.28
N GLU A 106 -17.84 5.46 6.51
CA GLU A 106 -16.96 6.57 6.88
C GLU A 106 -15.54 6.24 6.45
N VAL A 107 -14.87 7.21 5.84
CA VAL A 107 -13.53 7.02 5.26
C VAL A 107 -12.47 7.59 6.19
N PHE A 108 -11.46 6.78 6.48
CA PHE A 108 -10.32 7.14 7.32
C PHE A 108 -9.04 6.97 6.52
N SER A 109 -8.12 7.94 6.62
CA SER A 109 -6.81 7.88 5.97
C SER A 109 -5.87 8.89 6.62
N SER A 110 -4.60 8.89 6.25
CA SER A 110 -3.72 10.01 6.57
C SER A 110 -4.05 11.21 5.67
N ARG A 111 -3.77 12.41 6.16
CA ARG A 111 -4.03 13.64 5.41
C ARG A 111 -3.29 13.64 4.07
N THR A 112 -2.00 13.30 4.10
CA THR A 112 -1.17 13.33 2.89
C THR A 112 -1.66 12.32 1.86
N SER A 113 -1.90 11.07 2.26
CA SER A 113 -2.41 10.04 1.35
C SER A 113 -3.75 10.45 0.73
N TRP A 114 -4.67 11.00 1.56
CA TRP A 114 -5.98 11.40 1.04
C TRP A 114 -5.88 12.55 0.04
N LEU A 115 -5.09 13.59 0.36
CA LEU A 115 -4.93 14.74 -0.53
C LEU A 115 -4.22 14.34 -1.83
N MET A 116 -3.23 13.43 -1.76
CA MET A 116 -2.58 12.88 -2.95
C MET A 116 -3.57 12.10 -3.83
N ALA A 117 -4.38 11.22 -3.22
CA ALA A 117 -5.40 10.47 -3.98
C ALA A 117 -6.36 11.43 -4.69
N ARG A 118 -6.81 12.49 -3.99
CA ARG A 118 -7.70 13.49 -4.60
C ARG A 118 -7.01 14.26 -5.73
N MET A 119 -5.77 14.69 -5.51
CA MET A 119 -4.98 15.41 -6.52
C MET A 119 -4.82 14.54 -7.78
N LEU A 120 -4.37 13.29 -7.61
CA LEU A 120 -4.14 12.37 -8.73
C LEU A 120 -5.46 12.03 -9.45
N TYR A 121 -6.56 11.92 -8.74
CA TYR A 121 -7.87 11.66 -9.33
C TYR A 121 -8.34 12.82 -10.21
N LEU A 122 -8.04 14.05 -9.81
CA LEU A 122 -8.45 15.27 -10.52
C LEU A 122 -7.48 15.63 -11.66
N ASP A 123 -6.22 15.22 -11.55
CA ASP A 123 -5.16 15.56 -12.53
C ASP A 123 -5.19 14.58 -13.72
N LYS A 124 -6.22 14.73 -14.56
CA LYS A 124 -6.38 13.92 -15.77
C LYS A 124 -5.60 14.57 -16.91
N GLN A 125 -4.69 13.82 -17.49
CA GLN A 125 -3.81 14.32 -18.54
C GLN A 125 -4.03 13.54 -19.84
N LEU A 126 -4.07 14.25 -20.96
CA LEU A 126 -4.08 13.65 -22.31
C LEU A 126 -2.66 13.42 -22.81
N LYS A 127 -1.72 14.23 -22.34
CA LYS A 127 -0.29 14.14 -22.65
C LYS A 127 0.50 14.46 -21.37
N PRO A 128 1.71 13.91 -21.23
CA PRO A 128 2.56 14.26 -20.10
C PRO A 128 2.90 15.75 -20.11
N SER A 129 3.08 16.33 -18.94
CA SER A 129 3.56 17.72 -18.83
C SER A 129 5.00 17.84 -19.30
N GLU A 130 5.42 19.04 -19.69
CA GLU A 130 6.83 19.31 -20.05
C GLU A 130 7.77 19.04 -18.87
N GLN A 131 7.30 19.30 -17.64
CA GLN A 131 8.09 19.00 -16.44
C GLN A 131 8.32 17.48 -16.28
N ALA A 132 7.32 16.65 -16.58
CA ALA A 132 7.47 15.18 -16.52
C ALA A 132 8.47 14.70 -17.58
N ILE A 133 8.39 15.25 -18.81
CA ILE A 133 9.33 14.92 -19.89
C ILE A 133 10.77 15.32 -19.49
N ASP A 134 10.94 16.52 -18.92
CA ASP A 134 12.25 16.99 -18.46
C ASP A 134 12.82 16.12 -17.33
N PHE A 135 11.97 15.70 -16.41
CA PHE A 135 12.35 14.77 -15.33
C PHE A 135 12.92 13.47 -15.91
N TRP A 136 12.19 12.83 -16.85
CA TRP A 136 12.65 11.57 -17.46
C TRP A 136 13.94 11.77 -18.28
N ARG A 137 14.07 12.91 -18.99
CA ARG A 137 15.30 13.23 -19.72
C ARG A 137 16.49 13.34 -18.76
N LYS A 138 16.32 14.04 -17.64
CA LYS A 138 17.37 14.20 -16.62
C LYS A 138 17.73 12.87 -15.96
N ALA A 139 16.78 11.92 -15.89
CA ALA A 139 17.05 10.57 -15.38
C ALA A 139 17.84 9.71 -16.39
N GLY A 140 18.01 10.17 -17.63
CA GLY A 140 18.79 9.47 -18.66
C GLY A 140 17.93 8.69 -19.67
N MET A 141 16.62 8.94 -19.72
CA MET A 141 15.75 8.29 -20.71
C MET A 141 16.19 8.68 -22.13
N ASP A 142 16.37 7.69 -23.00
CA ASP A 142 16.78 7.92 -24.38
C ASP A 142 15.68 8.66 -25.18
N GLU A 143 16.09 9.28 -26.29
CA GLU A 143 15.20 10.14 -27.08
C GLU A 143 14.04 9.37 -27.73
N GLU A 144 14.26 8.09 -28.10
CA GLU A 144 13.18 7.25 -28.67
C GLU A 144 12.05 7.06 -27.65
N ASN A 145 12.40 6.68 -26.43
CA ASN A 145 11.43 6.51 -25.34
C ASN A 145 10.79 7.84 -24.93
N LEU A 146 11.53 8.95 -24.94
CA LEU A 146 10.97 10.28 -24.67
C LEU A 146 9.93 10.68 -25.73
N ILE A 147 10.21 10.43 -27.02
CA ILE A 147 9.26 10.70 -28.12
C ILE A 147 7.99 9.84 -27.93
N LYS A 148 8.18 8.57 -27.62
CA LYS A 148 7.07 7.65 -27.37
C LYS A 148 6.19 8.15 -26.22
N ARG A 149 6.81 8.56 -25.09
CA ARG A 149 6.05 9.10 -23.95
C ARG A 149 5.30 10.38 -24.30
N LYS A 150 5.90 11.29 -25.07
CA LYS A 150 5.25 12.55 -25.50
C LYS A 150 3.99 12.30 -26.32
N THR A 151 3.96 11.20 -27.09
CA THR A 151 2.86 10.90 -28.02
C THR A 151 1.83 9.93 -27.44
N THR A 152 2.13 9.28 -26.33
CA THR A 152 1.24 8.29 -25.71
C THR A 152 0.49 8.92 -24.53
N LYS A 153 -0.82 8.65 -24.44
CA LYS A 153 -1.62 9.09 -23.28
C LYS A 153 -0.99 8.49 -22.01
N PRO A 154 -0.68 9.31 -21.00
CA PRO A 154 -0.13 8.78 -19.75
C PRO A 154 -1.18 7.99 -18.98
N PHE A 155 -0.73 7.15 -18.07
CA PHE A 155 -1.61 6.51 -17.08
C PHE A 155 -2.32 7.62 -16.31
N ASN A 156 -3.64 7.53 -16.24
CA ASN A 156 -4.45 8.42 -15.42
C ASN A 156 -5.04 7.64 -14.26
N TYR A 157 -4.77 8.10 -13.08
CA TYR A 157 -5.25 7.51 -11.84
C TYR A 157 -6.77 7.32 -11.85
N ALA A 158 -7.51 8.29 -12.39
CA ALA A 158 -8.97 8.26 -12.47
C ALA A 158 -9.52 7.16 -13.43
N ASP A 159 -8.67 6.55 -14.26
CA ASP A 159 -9.11 5.47 -15.14
C ASP A 159 -9.32 4.15 -14.34
N VAL A 160 -8.68 4.03 -13.16
CA VAL A 160 -8.73 2.79 -12.36
C VAL A 160 -9.23 3.01 -10.92
N VAL A 161 -9.60 4.24 -10.58
CA VAL A 161 -10.07 4.59 -9.22
C VAL A 161 -11.47 5.20 -9.31
N SER A 162 -12.37 4.81 -8.43
CA SER A 162 -13.71 5.39 -8.31
C SER A 162 -13.59 6.84 -7.77
N SER A 163 -14.63 7.64 -7.98
CA SER A 163 -14.61 9.05 -7.54
C SER A 163 -14.24 9.17 -6.06
N ILE A 164 -13.16 9.88 -5.78
CA ILE A 164 -12.68 10.06 -4.39
C ILE A 164 -13.63 10.99 -3.64
N PRO A 165 -14.23 10.57 -2.51
CA PRO A 165 -15.11 11.44 -1.72
C PRO A 165 -14.40 12.71 -1.25
N LEU A 166 -15.17 13.77 -1.03
CA LEU A 166 -14.59 15.04 -0.56
C LEU A 166 -14.06 14.90 0.86
N GLY A 167 -14.87 14.36 1.76
CA GLY A 167 -14.55 14.29 3.20
C GLY A 167 -13.95 12.96 3.61
N PHE A 168 -13.12 13.02 4.64
CA PHE A 168 -12.52 11.86 5.30
C PHE A 168 -12.21 12.20 6.76
N GLN A 169 -11.94 11.18 7.55
CA GLN A 169 -11.49 11.32 8.93
C GLN A 169 -9.96 11.12 8.94
N ASN A 170 -9.24 12.14 9.41
CA ASN A 170 -7.77 12.06 9.45
C ASN A 170 -7.31 11.19 10.63
N LEU A 171 -6.57 10.15 10.36
CA LEU A 171 -5.90 9.33 11.40
C LEU A 171 -4.51 9.92 11.67
N LEU A 172 -4.15 10.02 12.92
CA LEU A 172 -2.86 10.57 13.34
C LEU A 172 -1.93 9.43 13.81
N PRO A 173 -0.60 9.59 13.67
CA PRO A 173 0.31 8.57 14.18
C PRO A 173 0.14 8.43 15.70
N LYS A 174 0.20 7.17 16.17
CA LYS A 174 0.01 6.76 17.57
C LYS A 174 -1.44 6.89 18.07
N GLN A 175 -2.37 7.35 17.23
CA GLN A 175 -3.79 7.35 17.57
C GLN A 175 -4.27 5.90 17.73
N GLU A 176 -5.09 5.65 18.75
CA GLU A 176 -5.81 4.40 18.89
C GLU A 176 -7.24 4.54 18.41
N LEU A 177 -7.77 3.49 17.83
CA LEU A 177 -9.17 3.43 17.37
C LEU A 177 -9.68 2.00 17.50
N ILE A 178 -11.00 1.86 17.51
CA ILE A 178 -11.65 0.54 17.60
C ILE A 178 -12.15 0.16 16.19
N LEU A 179 -11.69 -0.97 15.68
CA LEU A 179 -12.13 -1.54 14.41
C LEU A 179 -12.38 -3.04 14.63
N GLY A 180 -13.56 -3.54 14.25
CA GLY A 180 -13.91 -4.94 14.47
C GLY A 180 -13.90 -5.30 15.96
N ASP A 181 -14.36 -4.40 16.82
CA ASP A 181 -14.38 -4.53 18.29
C ASP A 181 -13.00 -4.77 18.92
N GLN A 182 -11.90 -4.47 18.19
CA GLN A 182 -10.52 -4.64 18.67
C GLN A 182 -9.82 -3.27 18.61
N ARG A 183 -8.90 -3.02 19.53
CA ARG A 183 -8.11 -1.78 19.56
C ARG A 183 -6.93 -1.88 18.62
N TRP A 184 -6.72 -0.83 17.84
CA TRP A 184 -5.61 -0.72 16.88
C TRP A 184 -4.90 0.61 17.08
N ARG A 185 -3.57 0.57 17.02
CA ARG A 185 -2.75 1.79 17.03
C ARG A 185 -2.26 2.07 15.62
N VAL A 186 -2.42 3.31 15.21
CA VAL A 186 -1.95 3.80 13.91
C VAL A 186 -0.46 4.12 14.00
N GLU A 187 0.34 3.60 13.07
CA GLU A 187 1.72 4.05 12.87
C GLU A 187 1.87 4.51 11.43
N TYR A 188 2.64 5.56 11.22
CA TYR A 188 2.93 6.06 9.87
C TYR A 188 4.21 5.44 9.34
N GLY A 189 4.20 5.12 8.05
CA GLY A 189 5.39 4.76 7.29
C GLY A 189 5.61 5.75 6.15
N ASN A 190 6.86 5.79 5.68
CA ASN A 190 7.24 6.69 4.58
C ASN A 190 8.22 5.96 3.66
N GLY A 191 8.45 6.52 2.48
CA GLY A 191 9.33 5.98 1.46
C GLY A 191 8.56 5.30 0.33
N HIS A 192 7.69 4.34 0.64
CA HIS A 192 6.80 3.73 -0.36
C HIS A 192 5.69 4.72 -0.76
N ALA A 193 5.04 5.30 0.24
CA ALA A 193 4.03 6.34 0.08
C ALA A 193 4.09 7.27 1.29
N PRO A 194 3.86 8.58 1.11
CA PRO A 194 3.95 9.50 2.25
C PRO A 194 2.80 9.26 3.23
N ASP A 195 3.14 9.26 4.51
CA ASP A 195 2.21 9.04 5.63
C ASP A 195 1.37 7.76 5.43
N HIS A 196 1.98 6.70 4.90
CA HIS A 196 1.34 5.40 4.75
C HIS A 196 0.91 4.89 6.13
N ILE A 197 -0.35 4.51 6.29
CA ILE A 197 -0.88 3.98 7.56
C ILE A 197 -0.58 2.48 7.67
N THR A 198 -0.05 2.07 8.83
CA THR A 198 -0.07 0.67 9.26
C THR A 198 -0.88 0.60 10.56
N LEU A 199 -1.60 -0.51 10.77
CA LEU A 199 -2.42 -0.73 11.96
C LEU A 199 -1.78 -1.82 12.81
N TRP A 200 -1.48 -1.49 14.06
CA TRP A 200 -0.83 -2.39 15.02
C TRP A 200 -1.86 -2.77 16.11
N GLY A 201 -2.17 -4.05 16.18
CA GLY A 201 -3.15 -4.54 17.14
C GLY A 201 -2.66 -4.34 18.58
N VAL A 202 -3.49 -3.72 19.41
CA VAL A 202 -3.21 -3.51 20.84
C VAL A 202 -3.62 -4.75 21.64
N ASP A 203 -4.73 -5.37 21.24
CA ASP A 203 -5.30 -6.52 21.93
C ASP A 203 -4.73 -7.86 21.41
N LYS A 204 -4.19 -7.87 20.19
CA LYS A 204 -3.63 -9.07 19.54
C LYS A 204 -2.34 -8.70 18.80
N PRO A 205 -1.37 -9.61 18.74
CA PRO A 205 -0.12 -9.31 18.01
C PRO A 205 -0.30 -9.49 16.49
N VAL A 206 -1.06 -8.58 15.88
CA VAL A 206 -1.33 -8.56 14.44
C VAL A 206 -0.95 -7.18 13.90
N VAL A 207 -0.31 -7.12 12.74
CA VAL A 207 0.04 -5.86 12.06
C VAL A 207 -0.54 -5.89 10.66
N ILE A 208 -1.46 -4.96 10.34
CA ILE A 208 -1.88 -4.74 8.95
C ILE A 208 -0.91 -3.73 8.38
N ALA A 209 -0.04 -4.21 7.49
CA ALA A 209 1.17 -3.49 7.07
C ALA A 209 0.99 -2.74 5.75
N GLY A 210 -0.08 -3.00 5.01
CA GLY A 210 -0.22 -2.48 3.65
C GLY A 210 1.04 -2.79 2.84
N ASP A 211 1.52 -1.83 2.10
CA ASP A 211 2.72 -1.99 1.29
C ASP A 211 4.01 -1.55 1.98
N GLN A 212 3.90 -1.12 3.22
CA GLN A 212 5.09 -0.71 3.96
C GLN A 212 6.00 -1.91 4.29
N ILE A 213 5.43 -3.11 4.49
CA ILE A 213 6.20 -4.33 4.79
C ILE A 213 5.60 -5.49 3.99
N ILE A 214 6.33 -5.95 2.97
CA ILE A 214 5.91 -7.08 2.10
C ILE A 214 6.96 -8.19 2.22
N PRO A 215 6.56 -9.46 2.35
CA PRO A 215 7.54 -10.55 2.37
C PRO A 215 8.04 -10.87 0.96
N GLY A 216 9.30 -11.25 0.82
CA GLY A 216 9.89 -11.74 -0.42
C GLY A 216 10.27 -10.67 -1.45
N ILE A 217 9.64 -9.50 -1.43
CA ILE A 217 9.95 -8.40 -2.35
C ILE A 217 10.09 -7.08 -1.58
N SER A 218 10.82 -6.13 -2.15
CA SER A 218 10.87 -4.77 -1.61
C SER A 218 9.71 -3.95 -2.18
N PRO A 219 9.07 -3.11 -1.37
CA PRO A 219 8.11 -2.15 -1.90
C PRO A 219 8.76 -1.20 -2.90
N ASN A 220 7.98 -0.69 -3.83
CA ASN A 220 8.46 0.35 -4.75
C ASN A 220 8.75 1.64 -3.98
N LEU A 221 9.95 2.19 -4.15
CA LEU A 221 10.35 3.47 -3.55
C LEU A 221 10.52 4.51 -4.66
N GLY A 222 9.46 4.70 -5.45
CA GLY A 222 9.50 5.55 -6.63
C GLY A 222 9.72 7.03 -6.31
N VAL A 223 10.49 7.70 -7.17
CA VAL A 223 10.63 9.16 -7.20
C VAL A 223 9.86 9.66 -8.42
N TYR A 224 9.06 10.68 -8.23
CA TYR A 224 8.11 11.15 -9.25
C TYR A 224 8.36 12.61 -9.62
N PRO A 225 7.91 13.04 -10.83
CA PRO A 225 8.07 14.45 -11.23
C PRO A 225 7.46 15.47 -10.26
N THR A 226 6.49 15.06 -9.44
CA THR A 226 5.87 15.92 -8.42
C THR A 226 6.82 16.26 -7.27
N GLU A 227 7.73 15.31 -6.93
CA GLU A 227 8.73 15.53 -5.87
C GLU A 227 10.07 14.93 -6.31
N PRO A 228 10.73 15.58 -7.30
CA PRO A 228 11.89 14.97 -7.99
C PRO A 228 13.15 14.82 -7.14
N PHE A 229 13.19 15.42 -5.95
CA PHE A 229 14.33 15.37 -5.04
C PHE A 229 14.02 14.65 -3.72
N LEU A 230 12.89 13.96 -3.66
CA LEU A 230 12.50 13.23 -2.45
C LEU A 230 13.42 12.03 -2.23
N ASP A 231 14.01 11.93 -1.05
CA ASP A 231 14.84 10.78 -0.65
C ASP A 231 13.95 9.69 -0.05
N THR A 232 13.29 8.96 -0.93
CA THR A 232 12.37 7.88 -0.54
C THR A 232 13.09 6.75 0.19
N ALA A 233 14.34 6.44 -0.21
CA ALA A 233 15.11 5.35 0.38
C ALA A 233 15.44 5.64 1.85
N SER A 234 15.95 6.83 2.16
CA SER A 234 16.26 7.21 3.56
C SER A 234 15.00 7.24 4.42
N LEU A 235 13.90 7.78 3.89
CA LEU A 235 12.62 7.83 4.61
C LEU A 235 12.14 6.42 4.94
N TRP A 236 12.28 5.49 3.99
CA TRP A 236 11.81 4.12 4.17
C TRP A 236 12.70 3.34 5.15
N ILE A 237 14.03 3.46 5.02
CA ILE A 237 14.98 2.85 5.97
C ILE A 237 14.70 3.35 7.39
N LYS A 238 14.49 4.66 7.55
CA LYS A 238 14.14 5.27 8.84
C LYS A 238 12.85 4.64 9.40
N THR A 239 11.81 4.52 8.58
CA THR A 239 10.55 3.88 8.98
C THR A 239 10.79 2.43 9.43
N CYS A 240 11.55 1.66 8.65
CA CYS A 240 11.84 0.26 9.02
C CYS A 240 12.57 0.18 10.37
N LYS A 241 13.52 1.09 10.62
CA LYS A 241 14.24 1.16 11.92
C LYS A 241 13.31 1.52 13.08
N GLU A 242 12.33 2.41 12.85
CA GLU A 242 11.33 2.71 13.89
C GLU A 242 10.42 1.51 14.14
N TYR A 243 10.00 0.83 13.10
CA TYR A 243 9.15 -0.37 13.22
C TYR A 243 9.89 -1.52 13.92
N GLN A 244 11.21 -1.64 13.77
CA GLN A 244 11.99 -2.64 14.51
C GLN A 244 11.84 -2.47 16.05
N LYS A 245 11.64 -1.24 16.52
CA LYS A 245 11.45 -0.96 17.95
C LYS A 245 10.10 -1.45 18.46
N LEU A 246 9.11 -1.58 17.57
CA LEU A 246 7.75 -2.02 17.89
C LEU A 246 7.55 -3.51 17.64
N ALA A 247 8.40 -4.11 16.81
CA ALA A 247 8.22 -5.48 16.32
C ALA A 247 8.40 -6.51 17.45
N LEU A 248 7.46 -7.45 17.52
CA LEU A 248 7.50 -8.60 18.42
C LEU A 248 7.61 -9.87 17.59
N SER A 249 8.16 -10.95 18.17
CA SER A 249 8.30 -12.26 17.48
C SER A 249 6.95 -12.86 17.11
N GLU A 250 5.95 -12.63 17.93
CA GLU A 250 4.59 -13.17 17.75
C GLU A 250 3.72 -12.35 16.77
N HIS A 251 4.21 -11.24 16.22
CA HIS A 251 3.40 -10.46 15.28
C HIS A 251 3.11 -11.23 14.00
N LEU A 252 1.82 -11.49 13.74
CA LEU A 252 1.33 -11.91 12.43
C LEU A 252 1.22 -10.67 11.56
N VAL A 253 1.98 -10.61 10.47
CA VAL A 253 1.99 -9.47 9.54
C VAL A 253 1.03 -9.77 8.39
N LEU A 254 0.15 -8.83 8.12
CA LEU A 254 -0.86 -8.85 7.07
C LEU A 254 -0.48 -7.82 6.01
N PRO A 255 0.26 -8.23 4.96
CA PRO A 255 0.80 -7.29 3.96
C PRO A 255 -0.21 -6.97 2.85
N GLY A 256 0.00 -5.89 2.11
CA GLY A 256 -0.81 -5.54 0.94
C GLY A 256 -0.64 -6.50 -0.24
N HIS A 257 0.50 -7.19 -0.30
CA HIS A 257 0.77 -8.19 -1.35
C HIS A 257 1.45 -9.41 -0.74
N LYS A 258 1.38 -10.56 -1.44
CA LYS A 258 1.95 -11.85 -1.04
C LYS A 258 1.15 -12.48 0.10
N LEU A 259 1.77 -13.32 0.92
CA LEU A 259 1.09 -14.09 1.99
C LEU A 259 1.31 -13.42 3.35
N PRO A 260 0.35 -13.54 4.27
CA PRO A 260 0.59 -13.21 5.68
C PRO A 260 1.75 -14.04 6.25
N PHE A 261 2.52 -13.45 7.18
CA PHE A 261 3.73 -14.11 7.65
C PHE A 261 4.08 -13.72 9.09
N PHE A 262 4.88 -14.56 9.75
CA PHE A 262 5.58 -14.26 11.00
C PHE A 262 7.04 -13.93 10.69
N GLY A 263 7.76 -13.37 11.67
CA GLY A 263 9.18 -13.02 11.51
C GLY A 263 9.41 -11.56 11.14
N LEU A 264 8.55 -10.68 11.66
CA LEU A 264 8.59 -9.23 11.38
C LEU A 264 9.98 -8.62 11.61
N ARG A 265 10.64 -8.96 12.74
CA ARG A 265 11.97 -8.42 13.07
C ARG A 265 13.00 -8.78 12.00
N THR A 266 13.01 -10.03 11.59
CA THR A 266 13.92 -10.53 10.55
C THR A 266 13.62 -9.86 9.21
N ARG A 267 12.33 -9.75 8.84
CA ARG A 267 11.96 -9.11 7.57
C ARG A 267 12.40 -7.65 7.53
N LEU A 268 12.19 -6.90 8.59
CA LEU A 268 12.63 -5.49 8.67
C LEU A 268 14.16 -5.39 8.55
N ALA A 269 14.90 -6.29 9.20
CA ALA A 269 16.37 -6.31 9.08
C ALA A 269 16.81 -6.58 7.62
N GLN A 270 16.22 -7.59 6.97
CA GLN A 270 16.50 -7.90 5.55
C GLN A 270 16.22 -6.70 4.63
N LEU A 271 15.10 -6.01 4.85
CA LEU A 271 14.72 -4.84 4.05
C LEU A 271 15.73 -3.70 4.22
N ILE A 272 16.17 -3.43 5.45
CA ILE A 272 17.18 -2.41 5.73
C ILE A 272 18.51 -2.79 5.09
N GLU A 273 19.01 -4.01 5.37
CA GLU A 273 20.30 -4.52 4.86
C GLU A 273 20.34 -4.46 3.32
N ASN A 274 19.25 -4.87 2.68
CA ASN A 274 19.14 -4.87 1.22
C ASN A 274 19.29 -3.44 0.65
N HIS A 275 18.56 -2.47 1.22
CA HIS A 275 18.61 -1.10 0.71
C HIS A 275 19.93 -0.40 1.04
N GLU A 276 20.47 -0.60 2.24
CA GLU A 276 21.78 -0.06 2.59
C GLU A 276 22.87 -0.64 1.68
N GLY A 277 22.76 -1.94 1.34
CA GLY A 277 23.67 -2.61 0.40
C GLY A 277 23.56 -2.04 -1.02
N ILE A 278 22.32 -1.75 -1.48
CA ILE A 278 22.11 -1.12 -2.81
C ILE A 278 22.74 0.29 -2.80
N LEU A 279 22.44 1.10 -1.78
CA LEU A 279 22.99 2.47 -1.68
C LEU A 279 24.51 2.47 -1.68
N SER A 280 25.14 1.53 -0.97
CA SER A 280 26.60 1.40 -0.94
C SER A 280 27.18 1.06 -2.33
N ARG A 281 26.51 0.19 -3.10
CA ARG A 281 26.93 -0.12 -4.48
C ARG A 281 26.77 1.10 -5.41
N ILE A 282 25.69 1.83 -5.28
CA ILE A 282 25.43 3.07 -6.03
C ILE A 282 26.55 4.09 -5.75
N GLU A 283 26.84 4.31 -4.45
CA GLU A 283 27.88 5.25 -4.01
C GLU A 283 29.24 4.87 -4.63
N LYS A 284 29.58 3.59 -4.60
CA LYS A 284 30.85 3.08 -5.19
C LYS A 284 30.89 3.37 -6.70
N ALA A 285 29.82 3.04 -7.42
CA ALA A 285 29.76 3.27 -8.88
C ALA A 285 29.93 4.76 -9.21
N LEU A 286 29.26 5.64 -8.46
CA LEU A 286 29.31 7.10 -8.69
C LEU A 286 30.68 7.71 -8.34
N ASN A 287 31.45 7.07 -7.44
CA ASN A 287 32.84 7.48 -7.16
C ASN A 287 33.78 7.12 -8.32
N GLU A 288 33.43 6.13 -9.14
CA GLU A 288 34.24 5.71 -10.29
C GLU A 288 33.88 6.53 -11.53
N GLU A 289 32.58 6.78 -11.80
CA GLU A 289 32.14 7.51 -12.97
C GLU A 289 30.77 8.18 -12.72
N SER A 290 30.58 9.37 -13.30
CA SER A 290 29.29 10.04 -13.32
C SER A 290 28.36 9.34 -14.31
N CYS A 291 27.14 9.02 -13.88
CA CYS A 291 26.15 8.38 -14.75
C CYS A 291 24.74 8.84 -14.41
N THR A 292 23.84 8.65 -15.34
CA THR A 292 22.40 8.91 -15.13
C THR A 292 21.78 7.74 -14.36
N ALA A 293 20.57 7.93 -13.85
CA ALA A 293 19.84 6.87 -13.18
C ALA A 293 19.58 5.67 -14.11
N VAL A 294 19.29 5.93 -15.38
CA VAL A 294 19.06 4.85 -16.37
C VAL A 294 20.35 4.05 -16.59
N GLU A 295 21.49 4.72 -16.77
CA GLU A 295 22.79 4.03 -16.92
C GLU A 295 23.19 3.20 -15.70
N LEU A 296 22.77 3.64 -14.52
CA LEU A 296 23.09 2.94 -13.28
C LEU A 296 22.31 1.60 -13.14
N PHE A 297 21.15 1.50 -13.78
CA PHE A 297 20.26 0.35 -13.65
C PHE A 297 19.95 -0.44 -14.93
N UNK A 298 20.65 0.13 -15.76
CA UNK A 298 20.43 -0.44 -17.07
C UNK A 298 21.05 -1.60 -17.44
#